data_66a35cb01b597daef20800411c9145ac
#
_entry.id   66a35cb01b597daef20800411c9145ac
#
_cell.length_a   1.000
_cell.length_b   1.000
_cell.length_c   1.000
_cell.angle_alpha   90.00
_cell.angle_beta   90.00
_cell.angle_gamma   90.00
#
_symmetry.space_group_name_H-M   'P 1'
#
loop_
_entity.id
_entity.type
_entity.pdbx_description
1 polymer ?
#
loop_
_entity_poly.entity_id
_entity_poly.type
_entity_poly.pdbx_seq_one_letter_code
_entity_poly.pdbx_strand_id
1 'polypeptide(L)'
;MIECPQCTVQQQYVLEQLQTSAGVTDRTALAVILGNIHQESTFKSNVCEGGAIVPYDRCLDGGYGLIQWTSKNRYLGLGTFCAKRNADPSGLKCQTDYMIHEMRFRKDLYAFQTNHQTIPYYMNAAYYWLGWGIHGNRTQHTY
;
A
#
# COMPACT_ATOMS: atom_id res chain seq x y z
N MET A 1 16.50 -6.78 10.54
CA MET A 1 15.46 -6.29 9.59
C MET A 1 15.54 -7.08 8.31
N ILE A 2 14.41 -7.41 7.74
CA ILE A 2 14.35 -8.16 6.48
C ILE A 2 14.77 -7.23 5.34
N GLU A 3 15.60 -7.74 4.45
CA GLU A 3 16.13 -6.99 3.32
C GLU A 3 15.71 -7.67 2.01
N CYS A 4 15.66 -6.88 0.94
CA CYS A 4 15.35 -7.37 -0.40
C CYS A 4 16.32 -6.73 -1.39
N PRO A 5 17.55 -7.28 -1.53
CA PRO A 5 18.57 -6.66 -2.39
C PRO A 5 18.14 -6.55 -3.85
N GLN A 6 17.30 -7.46 -4.33
CA GLN A 6 16.82 -7.44 -5.72
C GLN A 6 15.63 -6.49 -5.93
N CYS A 7 15.10 -5.90 -4.86
CA CYS A 7 13.98 -4.97 -4.96
C CYS A 7 14.43 -3.62 -5.52
N THR A 8 13.51 -2.91 -6.15
CA THR A 8 13.75 -1.53 -6.58
C THR A 8 13.90 -0.61 -5.35
N VAL A 9 14.40 0.60 -5.58
CA VAL A 9 14.52 1.60 -4.51
C VAL A 9 13.15 1.88 -3.88
N GLN A 10 12.09 1.97 -4.70
CA GLN A 10 10.73 2.19 -4.22
C GLN A 10 10.24 1.04 -3.33
N GLN A 11 10.46 -0.19 -3.78
CA GLN A 11 10.07 -1.37 -3.02
C GLN A 11 10.84 -1.45 -1.69
N GLN A 12 12.14 -1.16 -1.73
CA GLN A 12 12.98 -1.16 -0.52
C GLN A 12 12.49 -0.12 0.49
N TYR A 13 12.12 1.06 0.01
CA TYR A 13 11.61 2.11 0.89
C TYR A 13 10.34 1.67 1.61
N VAL A 14 9.37 1.13 0.87
CA VAL A 14 8.11 0.66 1.44
C VAL A 14 8.37 -0.47 2.44
N LEU A 15 9.23 -1.43 2.07
CA LEU A 15 9.59 -2.55 2.94
C LEU A 15 10.19 -2.06 4.27
N GLU A 16 11.10 -1.08 4.20
CA GLU A 16 11.71 -0.51 5.40
C GLU A 16 10.66 0.16 6.29
N GLN A 17 9.77 0.96 5.71
CA GLN A 17 8.76 1.67 6.47
C GLN A 17 7.73 0.73 7.12
N LEU A 18 7.36 -0.34 6.45
CA LEU A 18 6.47 -1.34 7.03
C LEU A 18 7.08 -1.97 8.27
N GLN A 19 8.39 -2.19 8.28
CA GLN A 19 9.09 -2.76 9.42
C GLN A 19 9.32 -1.74 10.54
N THR A 20 9.84 -0.57 10.21
CA THR A 20 10.26 0.43 11.21
C THR A 20 9.10 1.27 11.71
N SER A 21 8.15 1.63 10.86
CA SER A 21 7.04 2.53 11.22
C SER A 21 5.77 1.76 11.56
N ALA A 22 5.52 0.62 10.94
CA ALA A 22 4.32 -0.16 11.19
C ALA A 22 4.55 -1.40 12.06
N GLY A 23 5.80 -1.77 12.32
CA GLY A 23 6.11 -2.92 13.17
C GLY A 23 5.73 -4.26 12.56
N VAL A 24 5.64 -4.35 11.24
CA VAL A 24 5.39 -5.61 10.54
C VAL A 24 6.74 -6.25 10.26
N THR A 25 7.01 -7.37 10.90
CA THR A 25 8.34 -8.01 10.85
C THR A 25 8.32 -9.41 10.26
N ASP A 26 7.16 -10.00 10.06
CA ASP A 26 7.06 -11.35 9.50
C ASP A 26 7.29 -11.32 7.98
N ARG A 27 8.17 -12.20 7.51
CA ARG A 27 8.54 -12.27 6.09
C ARG A 27 7.33 -12.50 5.19
N THR A 28 6.44 -13.40 5.58
CA THR A 28 5.25 -13.73 4.78
C THR A 28 4.27 -12.57 4.76
N ALA A 29 4.05 -11.92 5.92
CA ALA A 29 3.19 -10.73 5.98
C ALA A 29 3.71 -9.62 5.07
N LEU A 30 5.00 -9.34 5.13
CA LEU A 30 5.62 -8.33 4.28
C LEU A 30 5.49 -8.68 2.81
N ALA A 31 5.71 -9.96 2.45
CA ALA A 31 5.58 -10.41 1.07
C ALA A 31 4.15 -10.23 0.55
N VAL A 32 3.15 -10.50 1.38
CA VAL A 32 1.74 -10.31 1.01
C VAL A 32 1.44 -8.82 0.79
N ILE A 33 1.89 -7.95 1.69
CA ILE A 33 1.67 -6.51 1.55
C ILE A 33 2.33 -5.99 0.27
N LEU A 34 3.60 -6.31 0.06
CA LEU A 34 4.34 -5.86 -1.12
C LEU A 34 3.73 -6.41 -2.42
N GLY A 35 3.29 -7.67 -2.41
CA GLY A 35 2.65 -8.29 -3.57
C GLY A 35 1.35 -7.60 -3.95
N ASN A 36 0.58 -7.17 -2.96
CA ASN A 36 -0.66 -6.42 -3.21
C ASN A 36 -0.38 -5.01 -3.74
N ILE A 37 0.63 -4.33 -3.23
CA ILE A 37 1.04 -3.03 -3.77
C ILE A 37 1.49 -3.18 -5.22
N HIS A 38 2.26 -4.23 -5.51
CA HIS A 38 2.69 -4.51 -6.88
C HIS A 38 1.50 -4.70 -7.81
N GLN A 39 0.51 -5.46 -7.38
CA GLN A 39 -0.70 -5.72 -8.17
C GLN A 39 -1.48 -4.42 -8.42
N GLU A 40 -1.53 -3.53 -7.45
CA GLU A 40 -2.30 -2.28 -7.58
C GLU A 40 -1.62 -1.27 -8.49
N SER A 41 -0.30 -1.08 -8.36
CA SER A 41 0.38 0.05 -9.00
C SER A 41 1.76 -0.26 -9.54
N THR A 42 2.29 -1.45 -9.33
CA THR A 42 3.71 -1.77 -9.57
C THR A 42 4.66 -0.77 -8.86
N PHE A 43 4.26 -0.29 -7.69
CA PHE A 43 4.99 0.70 -6.88
C PHE A 43 5.14 2.07 -7.54
N LYS A 44 4.29 2.39 -8.51
CA LYS A 44 4.26 3.72 -9.14
C LYS A 44 3.31 4.61 -8.35
N SER A 45 3.86 5.59 -7.65
CA SER A 45 3.07 6.49 -6.79
C SER A 45 2.23 7.49 -7.59
N ASN A 46 2.53 7.68 -8.86
CA ASN A 46 1.85 8.64 -9.72
C ASN A 46 1.03 7.99 -10.82
N VAL A 47 0.60 6.75 -10.64
CA VAL A 47 -0.23 6.05 -11.62
C VAL A 47 -1.70 6.22 -11.29
N CYS A 48 -2.48 6.66 -12.27
CA CYS A 48 -3.94 6.73 -12.21
C CYS A 48 -4.52 5.43 -12.75
N GLU A 49 -5.72 5.08 -12.31
CA GLU A 49 -6.43 3.90 -12.80
C GLU A 49 -6.46 3.91 -14.33
N GLY A 50 -6.14 2.76 -14.93
CA GLY A 50 -6.00 2.67 -16.38
C GLY A 50 -4.57 2.86 -16.87
N GLY A 51 -3.64 3.24 -16.00
CA GLY A 51 -2.21 3.25 -16.29
C GLY A 51 -1.60 4.61 -16.61
N ALA A 52 -2.38 5.69 -16.65
CA ALA A 52 -1.83 7.01 -16.93
C ALA A 52 -0.91 7.48 -15.80
N ILE A 53 0.25 7.98 -16.15
CA ILE A 53 1.20 8.59 -15.20
C ILE A 53 0.90 10.08 -15.15
N VAL A 54 0.28 10.50 -14.06
CA VAL A 54 -0.17 11.89 -13.90
C VAL A 54 0.04 12.35 -12.44
N PRO A 55 0.12 13.67 -12.20
CA PRO A 55 0.14 14.15 -10.83
C PRO A 55 -1.22 13.90 -10.15
N TYR A 56 -1.21 13.96 -8.83
CA TYR A 56 -2.36 13.65 -7.99
C TYR A 56 -3.64 14.37 -8.44
N ASP A 57 -3.55 15.67 -8.70
CA ASP A 57 -4.73 16.50 -9.02
C ASP A 57 -5.31 16.22 -10.40
N ARG A 58 -4.68 15.37 -11.19
CA ARG A 58 -5.15 15.00 -12.53
C ARG A 58 -5.78 13.63 -12.63
N CYS A 59 -5.86 12.89 -11.52
CA CYS A 59 -6.52 11.58 -11.48
C CYS A 59 -7.93 11.75 -10.90
N LEU A 60 -8.82 12.38 -11.67
CA LEU A 60 -10.10 12.87 -11.17
C LEU A 60 -11.12 11.78 -10.84
N ASP A 61 -10.97 10.61 -11.42
CA ASP A 61 -11.93 9.50 -11.24
C ASP A 61 -11.51 8.55 -10.12
N GLY A 62 -10.42 8.84 -9.42
CA GLY A 62 -9.92 7.99 -8.36
C GLY A 62 -9.10 6.81 -8.85
N GLY A 63 -8.69 5.94 -7.94
CA GLY A 63 -7.76 4.88 -8.27
C GLY A 63 -6.36 5.43 -8.52
N TYR A 64 -5.76 6.04 -7.51
CA TYR A 64 -4.48 6.73 -7.66
C TYR A 64 -3.43 6.16 -6.71
N GLY A 65 -2.20 6.02 -7.20
CA GLY A 65 -1.00 5.78 -6.41
C GLY A 65 -0.79 4.36 -5.96
N LEU A 66 0.03 4.20 -4.94
CA LEU A 66 0.57 2.91 -4.50
C LEU A 66 -0.47 1.82 -4.30
N ILE A 67 -1.58 2.11 -3.64
CA ILE A 67 -2.63 1.12 -3.40
C ILE A 67 -3.93 1.48 -4.12
N GLN A 68 -3.86 2.38 -5.08
CA GLN A 68 -5.01 2.79 -5.90
C GLN A 68 -6.18 3.26 -5.04
N TRP A 69 -5.96 4.32 -4.27
CA TRP A 69 -7.02 4.92 -3.46
C TRP A 69 -8.17 5.32 -4.36
N THR A 70 -9.24 4.54 -4.35
CA THR A 70 -10.32 4.64 -5.33
C THR A 70 -11.51 5.43 -4.84
N SER A 71 -11.95 5.23 -3.61
CA SER A 71 -13.08 5.98 -3.09
C SER A 71 -12.72 7.46 -2.98
N LYS A 72 -13.71 8.33 -3.18
CA LYS A 72 -13.52 9.77 -3.08
C LYS A 72 -12.88 10.16 -1.74
N ASN A 73 -13.38 9.58 -0.64
CA ASN A 73 -12.87 9.90 0.69
C ASN A 73 -11.40 9.50 0.86
N ARG A 74 -11.01 8.35 0.34
CA ARG A 74 -9.63 7.89 0.45
C ARG A 74 -8.70 8.71 -0.42
N TYR A 75 -9.11 9.02 -1.65
CA TYR A 75 -8.34 9.85 -2.57
C TYR A 75 -8.15 11.26 -2.00
N LEU A 76 -9.23 11.91 -1.55
CA LEU A 76 -9.13 13.23 -0.94
C LEU A 76 -8.37 13.21 0.38
N GLY A 77 -8.51 12.12 1.12
CA GLY A 77 -7.74 11.91 2.36
C GLY A 77 -6.25 11.92 2.13
N LEU A 78 -5.79 11.30 1.05
CA LEU A 78 -4.37 11.34 0.67
C LEU A 78 -3.90 12.77 0.46
N GLY A 79 -4.65 13.55 -0.33
CA GLY A 79 -4.30 14.94 -0.59
C GLY A 79 -4.25 15.78 0.67
N THR A 80 -5.25 15.64 1.54
CA THR A 80 -5.31 16.38 2.81
C THR A 80 -4.15 15.99 3.74
N PHE A 81 -3.87 14.70 3.84
CA PHE A 81 -2.78 14.20 4.69
C PHE A 81 -1.44 14.79 4.25
N CYS A 82 -1.18 14.77 2.93
CA CYS A 82 0.08 15.27 2.39
C CYS A 82 0.18 16.80 2.48
N ALA A 83 -0.92 17.51 2.21
CA ALA A 83 -0.94 18.98 2.30
C ALA A 83 -0.57 19.45 3.71
N LYS A 84 -1.07 18.80 4.74
CA LYS A 84 -0.75 19.14 6.13
C LYS A 84 0.74 18.97 6.46
N ARG A 85 1.46 18.19 5.66
CA ARG A 85 2.89 17.89 5.84
C ARG A 85 3.77 18.62 4.84
N ASN A 86 3.20 19.50 4.03
CA ASN A 86 3.90 20.17 2.93
C ASN A 86 4.59 19.15 2.02
N ALA A 87 3.92 18.04 1.75
CA ALA A 87 4.45 16.94 0.96
C ALA A 87 3.63 16.73 -0.31
N ASP A 88 4.28 16.21 -1.34
CA ASP A 88 3.65 15.91 -2.62
C ASP A 88 2.79 14.64 -2.52
N PRO A 89 1.47 14.71 -2.74
CA PRO A 89 0.63 13.52 -2.71
C PRO A 89 0.88 12.57 -3.89
N SER A 90 1.66 12.98 -4.89
CA SER A 90 2.11 12.09 -5.96
C SER A 90 3.40 11.34 -5.59
N GLY A 91 4.01 11.68 -4.47
CA GLY A 91 5.30 11.15 -4.07
C GLY A 91 5.21 9.87 -3.26
N LEU A 92 6.23 9.03 -3.39
CA LEU A 92 6.31 7.75 -2.69
C LEU A 92 6.29 7.91 -1.18
N LYS A 93 7.04 8.87 -0.64
CA LYS A 93 7.18 9.05 0.81
C LYS A 93 5.86 9.36 1.47
N CYS A 94 5.15 10.37 0.96
CA CYS A 94 3.88 10.76 1.58
C CYS A 94 2.83 9.68 1.42
N GLN A 95 2.79 9.02 0.28
CA GLN A 95 1.85 7.91 0.07
C GLN A 95 2.13 6.73 1.00
N THR A 96 3.38 6.40 1.23
CA THR A 96 3.75 5.34 2.17
C THR A 96 3.33 5.71 3.58
N ASP A 97 3.57 6.96 3.98
CA ASP A 97 3.15 7.45 5.30
C ASP A 97 1.62 7.41 5.45
N TYR A 98 0.90 7.88 4.44
CA TYR A 98 -0.56 7.85 4.47
C TYR A 98 -1.09 6.42 4.54
N MET A 99 -0.53 5.52 3.73
CA MET A 99 -0.91 4.11 3.73
C MET A 99 -0.82 3.51 5.13
N ILE A 100 0.27 3.75 5.82
CA ILE A 100 0.53 3.20 7.16
C ILE A 100 -0.40 3.84 8.20
N HIS A 101 -0.71 5.13 8.07
CA HIS A 101 -1.53 5.86 9.03
C HIS A 101 -3.02 5.79 8.74
N GLU A 102 -3.42 5.32 7.57
CA GLU A 102 -4.82 5.22 7.21
C GLU A 102 -5.55 4.23 8.11
N MET A 103 -6.74 4.58 8.57
CA MET A 103 -7.50 3.74 9.49
C MET A 103 -7.76 2.35 8.93
N ARG A 104 -7.96 2.22 7.62
CA ARG A 104 -8.20 0.92 7.00
C ARG A 104 -7.03 -0.03 7.18
N PHE A 105 -5.79 0.47 7.08
CA PHE A 105 -4.61 -0.35 7.35
C PHE A 105 -4.48 -0.64 8.84
N ARG A 106 -4.72 0.35 9.67
CA ARG A 106 -4.54 0.21 11.12
C ARG A 106 -5.54 -0.77 11.75
N LYS A 107 -6.72 -0.89 11.18
CA LYS A 107 -7.70 -1.88 11.65
C LYS A 107 -7.21 -3.32 11.46
N ASP A 108 -6.40 -3.56 10.45
CA ASP A 108 -5.86 -4.90 10.15
C ASP A 108 -4.40 -5.05 10.56
N LEU A 109 -3.83 -4.03 11.18
CA LEU A 109 -2.42 -4.01 11.55
C LEU A 109 -2.06 -5.15 12.50
N TYR A 110 -2.94 -5.46 13.46
CA TYR A 110 -2.69 -6.56 14.40
C TYR A 110 -2.46 -7.88 13.66
N ALA A 111 -3.26 -8.14 12.63
CA ALA A 111 -3.11 -9.36 11.82
C ALA A 111 -1.75 -9.38 11.11
N PHE A 112 -1.34 -8.27 10.51
CA PHE A 112 -0.04 -8.19 9.86
C PHE A 112 1.13 -8.28 10.84
N GLN A 113 0.93 -7.86 12.08
CA GLN A 113 1.96 -7.96 13.13
C GLN A 113 2.01 -9.35 13.79
N THR A 114 1.02 -10.21 13.54
CA THR A 114 1.00 -11.57 14.07
C THR A 114 1.92 -12.44 13.24
N ASN A 115 2.95 -13.00 13.86
CA ASN A 115 3.99 -13.75 13.17
C ASN A 115 3.57 -15.20 12.89
N HIS A 116 4.22 -15.80 11.90
CA HIS A 116 4.15 -17.24 11.59
C HIS A 116 2.74 -17.71 11.17
N GLN A 117 2.02 -16.86 10.47
CA GLN A 117 0.73 -17.21 9.90
C GLN A 117 0.86 -17.57 8.43
N THR A 118 -0.22 -18.05 7.82
CA THR A 118 -0.25 -18.50 6.43
C THR A 118 -0.46 -17.34 5.46
N ILE A 119 -0.15 -17.56 4.18
CA ILE A 119 -0.48 -16.60 3.13
C ILE A 119 -1.97 -16.26 3.14
N PRO A 120 -2.92 -17.25 3.17
CA PRO A 120 -4.33 -16.93 3.26
C PRO A 120 -4.72 -16.06 4.46
N TYR A 121 -4.07 -16.27 5.60
CA TYR A 121 -4.31 -15.44 6.78
C TYR A 121 -4.01 -13.95 6.48
N TYR A 122 -2.84 -13.67 5.92
CA TYR A 122 -2.45 -12.31 5.60
C TYR A 122 -3.23 -11.75 4.41
N MET A 123 -3.60 -12.57 3.44
CA MET A 123 -4.42 -12.15 2.32
C MET A 123 -5.82 -11.75 2.78
N ASN A 124 -6.37 -12.41 3.80
CA ASN A 124 -7.64 -12.00 4.39
C ASN A 124 -7.55 -10.59 4.99
N ALA A 125 -6.46 -10.30 5.71
CA ALA A 125 -6.22 -8.96 6.24
C ALA A 125 -6.08 -7.94 5.10
N ALA A 126 -5.37 -8.29 4.04
CA ALA A 126 -5.20 -7.41 2.88
C ALA A 126 -6.52 -7.14 2.17
N TYR A 127 -7.40 -8.12 2.10
CA TYR A 127 -8.74 -7.96 1.55
C TYR A 127 -9.48 -6.82 2.25
N TYR A 128 -9.49 -6.82 3.58
CA TYR A 128 -10.17 -5.78 4.34
C TYR A 128 -9.45 -4.44 4.25
N TRP A 129 -8.12 -4.46 4.31
CA TRP A 129 -7.32 -3.24 4.18
C TRP A 129 -7.57 -2.54 2.83
N LEU A 130 -7.52 -3.26 1.73
CA LEU A 130 -7.66 -2.69 0.39
C LEU A 130 -9.11 -2.48 -0.01
N GLY A 131 -10.04 -3.24 0.57
CA GLY A 131 -11.46 -3.10 0.31
C GLY A 131 -11.89 -3.61 -1.07
N TRP A 132 -11.37 -4.74 -1.47
CA TRP A 132 -11.59 -5.24 -2.83
C TRP A 132 -13.01 -5.65 -3.17
N GLY A 133 -13.86 -5.98 -2.23
CA GLY A 133 -15.10 -6.66 -2.55
C GLY A 133 -14.82 -8.08 -3.10
N ILE A 134 -15.54 -8.51 -4.13
CA ILE A 134 -15.35 -9.85 -4.71
C ILE A 134 -14.44 -9.73 -5.93
N HIS A 135 -13.15 -9.64 -5.71
CA HIS A 135 -12.16 -9.58 -6.80
C HIS A 135 -11.30 -10.82 -6.74
N GLY A 136 -10.94 -11.38 -7.78
CA GLY A 136 -10.24 -12.62 -7.92
C GLY A 136 -9.19 -12.97 -6.85
N ASN A 137 -8.59 -14.12 -7.00
CA ASN A 137 -7.62 -14.65 -6.05
C ASN A 137 -6.27 -13.96 -6.24
N ARG A 138 -5.75 -13.30 -5.20
CA ARG A 138 -4.46 -12.59 -5.23
C ARG A 138 -3.34 -13.33 -4.51
N THR A 139 -3.55 -14.54 -4.04
CA THR A 139 -2.51 -15.28 -3.33
C THR A 139 -1.27 -15.50 -4.19
N GLN A 140 -1.44 -15.58 -5.51
CA GLN A 140 -0.34 -15.74 -6.45
C GLN A 140 0.51 -14.48 -6.62
N HIS A 141 0.09 -13.34 -6.11
CA HIS A 141 0.80 -12.06 -6.22
C HIS A 141 1.62 -11.74 -4.97
N THR A 142 2.01 -12.76 -4.23
CA THR A 142 2.87 -12.62 -3.06
C THR A 142 4.33 -12.52 -3.52
N TYR A 143 5.08 -11.64 -2.90
CA TYR A 143 6.50 -11.46 -3.17
C TYR A 143 7.36 -12.53 -2.51
#